data_d53dd9000ddcb86ebac7647fbac3d0c7
#
_entry.id   d53dd9000ddcb86ebac7647fbac3d0c7
#
_cell.length_a   1.000
_cell.length_b   1.000
_cell.length_c   1.000
_cell.angle_alpha   90.00
_cell.angle_beta   90.00
_cell.angle_gamma   90.00
#
_symmetry.space_group_name_H-M   'P 1'
#
loop_
_entity.id
_entity.type
_entity.pdbx_description
1 polymer ?
#
loop_
_entity_poly.entity_id
_entity_poly.type
_entity_poly.pdbx_seq_one_letter_code
_entity_poly.pdbx_strand_id
1 'polypeptide(L)'
;MLRLSQLNGRSIAGGAAAVVLVSGTLLCATAEPVSTAINRSPLVRNSVSRARLAMDKGRGPYAMTPERRALLNTIRYAEGTWKNGKDKGYRILYGGGEFQDLSRHPEKVVRKRYTSSAAGAYQFLPATWKGVAKELKLRSFEPEQQDQAALHLVKRRGALSEIDRRGLTPAAMARLAPEWSSFPTWTGHSAYGQPVKTHQELASFYSNNLQKLKQQRDA
;
A
#
# COMPACT_ATOMS: atom_id res chain seq x y z
N MET A 1 -1.92 -30.28 -36.45
CA MET A 1 -0.72 -31.10 -36.71
C MET A 1 0.31 -30.72 -35.67
N LEU A 2 0.46 -31.54 -34.62
CA LEU A 2 1.54 -32.49 -34.34
C LEU A 2 2.91 -31.79 -34.19
N ARG A 3 3.71 -31.93 -33.12
CA ARG A 3 3.91 -33.05 -32.19
C ARG A 3 4.69 -32.56 -30.95
N LEU A 4 4.43 -33.22 -29.84
CA LEU A 4 5.25 -33.35 -28.64
C LEU A 4 6.65 -33.93 -28.94
N SER A 5 7.64 -33.62 -28.12
CA SER A 5 8.61 -34.62 -27.66
C SER A 5 9.21 -34.28 -26.31
N GLN A 6 9.14 -35.25 -25.51
CA GLN A 6 9.58 -35.58 -24.17
C GLN A 6 11.08 -35.89 -24.06
N LEU A 7 11.49 -36.10 -22.78
CA LEU A 7 12.59 -36.90 -22.21
C LEU A 7 13.88 -36.12 -21.89
N ASN A 8 14.59 -36.28 -20.82
CA ASN A 8 14.79 -37.24 -19.70
C ASN A 8 15.72 -36.55 -18.74
N GLY A 9 15.62 -36.56 -17.50
CA GLY A 9 15.90 -37.47 -16.45
C GLY A 9 17.36 -37.86 -16.25
N ARG A 10 18.04 -37.36 -15.18
CA ARG A 10 19.12 -38.11 -14.50
C ARG A 10 19.31 -37.64 -13.08
N SER A 11 19.02 -38.57 -12.18
CA SER A 11 19.39 -38.65 -10.78
C SER A 11 20.84 -39.17 -10.68
N ILE A 12 21.65 -38.61 -9.78
CA ILE A 12 22.84 -39.30 -9.25
C ILE A 12 22.91 -39.04 -7.74
N ALA A 13 22.97 -40.15 -7.06
CA ALA A 13 23.12 -40.29 -5.60
C ALA A 13 24.58 -40.34 -5.20
N GLY A 14 24.86 -40.10 -3.91
CA GLY A 14 25.85 -40.81 -3.16
C GLY A 14 27.10 -40.03 -2.74
N GLY A 15 27.36 -40.02 -1.44
CA GLY A 15 28.64 -39.67 -0.87
C GLY A 15 28.59 -39.43 0.63
N ALA A 16 28.58 -40.48 1.40
CA ALA A 16 28.82 -40.48 2.86
C ALA A 16 30.32 -40.51 3.15
N ALA A 17 30.80 -39.74 4.15
CA ALA A 17 32.04 -39.98 4.86
C ALA A 17 32.00 -39.19 6.17
N ALA A 18 31.84 -39.84 7.24
CA ALA A 18 32.78 -40.37 8.21
C ALA A 18 33.17 -39.36 9.33
N VAL A 19 32.74 -39.73 10.49
CA VAL A 19 32.98 -39.20 11.85
C VAL A 19 34.48 -39.27 12.23
N VAL A 20 34.98 -38.19 12.87
CA VAL A 20 36.10 -38.30 13.81
C VAL A 20 35.74 -37.57 15.10
N LEU A 21 35.57 -38.35 16.15
CA LEU A 21 35.48 -37.89 17.54
C LEU A 21 36.88 -37.56 18.06
N VAL A 22 37.07 -36.35 18.56
CA VAL A 22 38.19 -36.05 19.46
C VAL A 22 37.63 -35.49 20.76
N SER A 23 37.71 -36.28 21.79
CA SER A 23 37.40 -35.91 23.17
C SER A 23 38.52 -35.03 23.73
N GLY A 24 38.20 -33.80 24.06
CA GLY A 24 39.07 -32.90 24.81
C GLY A 24 38.25 -32.22 25.90
N THR A 25 38.37 -32.74 27.12
CA THR A 25 37.82 -32.13 28.34
C THR A 25 38.68 -30.94 28.75
N LEU A 26 38.16 -29.74 28.64
CA LEU A 26 38.74 -28.54 29.25
C LEU A 26 37.72 -27.93 30.21
N LEU A 27 38.00 -28.04 31.49
CA LEU A 27 37.32 -27.32 32.57
C LEU A 27 37.57 -25.81 32.35
N CYS A 28 36.56 -25.05 32.08
CA CYS A 28 36.66 -23.60 32.17
C CYS A 28 35.51 -23.08 33.03
N ALA A 29 35.87 -22.31 34.04
CA ALA A 29 35.00 -21.77 35.06
C ALA A 29 33.89 -20.87 34.44
N THR A 30 32.66 -21.15 34.81
CA THR A 30 31.48 -20.35 34.41
C THR A 30 31.41 -19.09 35.25
N ALA A 31 31.78 -17.96 34.66
CA ALA A 31 31.33 -16.66 35.15
C ALA A 31 29.92 -16.42 34.60
N GLU A 32 28.93 -16.48 35.47
CA GLU A 32 27.55 -16.12 35.12
C GLU A 32 27.44 -14.62 34.86
N PRO A 33 26.84 -14.19 33.73
CA PRO A 33 26.49 -12.78 33.57
C PRO A 33 25.27 -12.48 34.46
N VAL A 34 25.46 -11.58 35.40
CA VAL A 34 24.37 -10.99 36.20
C VAL A 34 23.42 -10.30 35.24
N SER A 35 22.36 -10.99 34.87
CA SER A 35 21.24 -10.42 34.11
C SER A 35 20.44 -9.52 35.05
N THR A 36 20.70 -8.21 35.02
CA THR A 36 19.82 -7.19 35.59
C THR A 36 18.52 -7.16 34.79
N ALA A 37 17.64 -8.11 35.06
CA ALA A 37 16.24 -8.03 34.61
C ALA A 37 15.59 -6.86 35.31
N ILE A 38 15.45 -5.75 34.59
CA ILE A 38 14.61 -4.63 35.02
C ILE A 38 13.18 -5.16 35.05
N ASN A 39 12.75 -5.54 36.23
CA ASN A 39 11.39 -6.02 36.52
C ASN A 39 10.43 -4.85 36.44
N ARG A 40 10.02 -4.47 35.21
CA ARG A 40 8.97 -3.47 35.00
C ARG A 40 7.65 -4.09 35.44
N SER A 41 7.01 -3.45 36.44
CA SER A 41 5.75 -3.92 37.03
C SER A 41 4.69 -4.23 35.96
N PRO A 42 3.81 -5.23 36.18
CA PRO A 42 2.76 -5.65 35.23
C PRO A 42 1.84 -4.49 34.79
N LEU A 43 1.63 -3.50 35.64
CA LEU A 43 0.81 -2.31 35.38
C LEU A 43 1.39 -1.43 34.26
N VAL A 44 2.73 -1.27 34.23
CA VAL A 44 3.40 -0.47 33.18
C VAL A 44 3.39 -1.21 31.84
N ARG A 45 3.56 -2.54 31.84
CA ARG A 45 3.43 -3.34 30.60
C ARG A 45 2.04 -3.26 30.01
N ASN A 46 0.99 -3.32 30.84
CA ASN A 46 -0.39 -3.27 30.37
C ASN A 46 -0.78 -1.88 29.83
N SER A 47 -0.27 -0.80 30.43
CA SER A 47 -0.56 0.57 29.96
C SER A 47 0.14 0.87 28.62
N VAL A 48 1.39 0.45 28.44
CA VAL A 48 2.12 0.61 27.16
C VAL A 48 1.50 -0.26 26.07
N SER A 49 1.08 -1.48 26.39
CA SER A 49 0.38 -2.36 25.45
C SER A 49 -1.00 -1.83 25.06
N ARG A 50 -1.76 -1.28 26.03
CA ARG A 50 -3.06 -0.63 25.76
C ARG A 50 -2.90 0.66 24.94
N ALA A 51 -1.91 1.50 25.24
CA ALA A 51 -1.62 2.70 24.48
C ALA A 51 -1.18 2.35 23.05
N ARG A 52 -0.33 1.32 22.88
CA ARG A 52 0.10 0.83 21.56
C ARG A 52 -1.06 0.24 20.76
N LEU A 53 -1.95 -0.55 21.39
CA LEU A 53 -3.18 -1.06 20.79
C LEU A 53 -4.19 0.04 20.47
N ALA A 54 -4.27 1.11 21.27
CA ALA A 54 -5.12 2.27 21.01
C ALA A 54 -4.57 3.14 19.87
N MET A 55 -3.26 3.31 19.78
CA MET A 55 -2.60 3.99 18.64
C MET A 55 -2.68 3.19 17.35
N ASP A 56 -2.72 1.86 17.43
CA ASP A 56 -2.82 0.97 16.27
C ASP A 56 -4.25 0.85 15.73
N LYS A 57 -5.25 1.09 16.57
CA LYS A 57 -6.69 1.05 16.17
C LYS A 57 -7.11 2.13 15.18
N GLY A 58 -6.31 3.20 14.97
CA GLY A 58 -6.58 4.28 14.01
C GLY A 58 -5.77 4.22 12.72
N ARG A 59 -4.67 3.44 12.67
CA ARG A 59 -3.69 3.53 11.59
C ARG A 59 -3.85 2.52 10.44
N GLY A 60 -4.74 1.54 10.55
CA GLY A 60 -4.90 0.50 9.52
C GLY A 60 -3.61 -0.31 9.27
N PRO A 61 -3.65 -1.30 8.35
CA PRO A 61 -2.55 -2.24 8.13
C PRO A 61 -1.35 -1.67 7.37
N TYR A 62 -1.45 -0.48 6.79
CA TYR A 62 -0.40 0.11 5.94
C TYR A 62 0.23 1.31 6.63
N ALA A 63 1.51 1.18 7.04
CA ALA A 63 2.30 2.31 7.50
C ALA A 63 2.41 3.38 6.40
N MET A 64 2.28 4.66 6.76
CA MET A 64 2.35 5.78 5.83
C MET A 64 3.79 6.28 5.70
N THR A 65 4.51 5.79 4.69
CA THR A 65 5.84 6.28 4.32
C THR A 65 5.74 7.47 3.37
N PRO A 66 6.81 8.28 3.20
CA PRO A 66 6.84 9.35 2.19
C PRO A 66 6.54 8.84 0.78
N GLU A 67 7.04 7.67 0.41
CA GLU A 67 6.82 7.03 -0.90
C GLU A 67 5.34 6.71 -1.11
N ARG A 68 4.69 6.12 -0.11
CA ARG A 68 3.25 5.79 -0.16
C ARG A 68 2.38 7.04 -0.15
N ARG A 69 2.74 8.05 0.65
CA ARG A 69 2.04 9.35 0.64
C ARG A 69 2.16 10.04 -0.72
N ALA A 70 3.35 10.05 -1.31
CA ALA A 70 3.56 10.60 -2.66
C ALA A 70 2.74 9.86 -3.72
N LEU A 71 2.65 8.52 -3.64
CA LEU A 71 1.77 7.73 -4.51
C LEU A 71 0.30 8.12 -4.35
N LEU A 72 -0.20 8.17 -3.11
CA LEU A 72 -1.59 8.53 -2.81
C LEU A 72 -1.92 9.94 -3.34
N ASN A 73 -1.00 10.89 -3.16
CA ASN A 73 -1.14 12.24 -3.74
C ASN A 73 -1.15 12.21 -5.26
N THR A 74 -0.37 11.32 -5.88
CA THR A 74 -0.34 11.17 -7.35
C THR A 74 -1.64 10.55 -7.87
N ILE A 75 -2.22 9.57 -7.18
CA ILE A 75 -3.55 9.04 -7.53
C ILE A 75 -4.60 10.16 -7.45
N ARG A 76 -4.61 10.93 -6.36
CA ARG A 76 -5.50 12.10 -6.20
C ARG A 76 -5.31 13.13 -7.30
N TYR A 77 -4.07 13.37 -7.73
CA TYR A 77 -3.77 14.26 -8.86
C TYR A 77 -4.36 13.73 -10.17
N ALA A 78 -4.15 12.45 -10.45
CA ALA A 78 -4.69 11.79 -11.64
C ALA A 78 -6.22 11.81 -11.67
N GLU A 79 -6.89 11.57 -10.54
CA GLU A 79 -8.33 11.59 -10.36
C GLU A 79 -8.93 13.01 -10.24
N GLY A 80 -8.12 14.07 -10.26
CA GLY A 80 -8.58 15.46 -10.16
C GLY A 80 -9.04 15.88 -8.76
N THR A 81 -8.72 15.09 -7.74
CA THR A 81 -9.11 15.32 -6.33
C THR A 81 -7.98 15.89 -5.47
N TRP A 82 -6.81 16.18 -6.02
CA TRP A 82 -5.61 16.61 -5.28
C TRP A 82 -5.80 17.88 -4.42
N LYS A 83 -6.44 18.89 -4.97
CA LYS A 83 -6.78 20.16 -4.28
C LYS A 83 -5.63 20.74 -3.44
N ASN A 84 -4.40 20.70 -3.95
CA ASN A 84 -3.18 21.16 -3.26
C ASN A 84 -2.95 20.49 -1.89
N GLY A 85 -3.28 19.20 -1.78
CA GLY A 85 -3.13 18.42 -0.55
C GLY A 85 -4.23 18.60 0.49
N LYS A 86 -5.17 19.52 0.26
CA LYS A 86 -6.24 19.80 1.23
C LYS A 86 -7.20 18.62 1.38
N ASP A 87 -7.78 18.47 2.58
CA ASP A 87 -8.73 17.40 2.93
C ASP A 87 -10.04 17.46 2.14
N LYS A 88 -10.37 18.63 1.58
CA LYS A 88 -11.48 18.80 0.65
C LYS A 88 -11.49 17.74 -0.46
N GLY A 89 -10.32 17.27 -0.92
CA GLY A 89 -10.21 16.21 -1.91
C GLY A 89 -10.87 14.89 -1.51
N TYR A 90 -10.97 14.59 -0.22
CA TYR A 90 -11.62 13.38 0.28
C TYR A 90 -13.15 13.42 0.22
N ARG A 91 -13.72 14.58 -0.11
CA ARG A 91 -15.17 14.86 -0.16
C ARG A 91 -15.67 15.16 -1.56
N ILE A 92 -14.95 14.71 -2.59
CA ILE A 92 -15.29 14.98 -4.00
C ILE A 92 -16.10 13.81 -4.58
N LEU A 93 -17.26 14.12 -5.14
CA LEU A 93 -18.05 13.22 -5.98
C LEU A 93 -17.50 13.20 -7.41
N TYR A 94 -17.81 12.15 -8.17
CA TYR A 94 -17.60 12.16 -9.61
C TYR A 94 -18.09 13.47 -10.22
N GLY A 95 -17.26 14.08 -11.08
CA GLY A 95 -17.58 15.35 -11.73
C GLY A 95 -17.44 16.60 -10.85
N GLY A 96 -16.84 16.51 -9.66
CA GLY A 96 -16.34 17.64 -8.88
C GLY A 96 -17.31 18.21 -7.83
N GLY A 97 -18.51 17.67 -7.70
CA GLY A 97 -19.41 18.03 -6.60
C GLY A 97 -18.86 17.55 -5.24
N GLU A 98 -19.39 18.09 -4.15
CA GLU A 98 -18.94 17.79 -2.80
C GLU A 98 -20.02 17.08 -1.97
N PHE A 99 -19.59 16.34 -0.95
CA PHE A 99 -20.44 15.77 0.09
C PHE A 99 -19.81 16.00 1.47
N GLN A 100 -20.62 15.96 2.53
CA GLN A 100 -20.16 16.30 3.88
C GLN A 100 -20.03 15.08 4.79
N ASP A 101 -20.94 14.11 4.68
CA ASP A 101 -20.95 12.94 5.54
C ASP A 101 -19.85 11.95 5.14
N LEU A 102 -18.86 11.76 6.01
CA LEU A 102 -17.78 10.78 5.90
C LEU A 102 -18.01 9.53 6.76
N SER A 103 -19.15 9.38 7.39
CA SER A 103 -19.48 8.16 8.15
C SER A 103 -19.51 6.92 7.24
N ARG A 104 -19.83 7.10 5.96
CA ARG A 104 -19.93 6.05 4.93
C ARG A 104 -19.68 6.60 3.53
N HIS A 105 -19.45 5.71 2.57
CA HIS A 105 -19.42 6.07 1.16
C HIS A 105 -20.77 6.67 0.74
N PRO A 106 -20.82 7.84 0.06
CA PRO A 106 -22.07 8.57 -0.21
C PRO A 106 -23.02 7.86 -1.20
N GLU A 107 -22.53 6.91 -1.98
CA GLU A 107 -23.29 6.13 -2.99
C GLU A 107 -24.13 6.98 -3.94
N LYS A 108 -23.79 8.28 -4.07
CA LYS A 108 -24.53 9.22 -4.87
C LYS A 108 -24.20 9.07 -6.35
N VAL A 109 -25.20 8.77 -7.17
CA VAL A 109 -25.07 8.68 -8.62
C VAL A 109 -25.06 10.10 -9.20
N VAL A 110 -24.03 10.42 -9.97
CA VAL A 110 -23.89 11.68 -10.70
C VAL A 110 -23.90 11.39 -12.20
N ARG A 111 -24.75 12.09 -12.93
CA ARG A 111 -24.85 12.01 -14.39
C ARG A 111 -24.18 13.22 -15.02
N LYS A 112 -23.09 12.99 -15.77
CA LYS A 112 -22.42 13.98 -16.64
C LYS A 112 -22.11 13.31 -17.98
N ARG A 113 -20.90 13.49 -18.53
CA ARG A 113 -20.46 12.75 -19.73
C ARG A 113 -20.61 11.24 -19.56
N TYR A 114 -20.35 10.75 -18.35
CA TYR A 114 -20.63 9.38 -17.93
C TYR A 114 -21.51 9.41 -16.68
N THR A 115 -22.19 8.31 -16.40
CA THR A 115 -22.89 8.12 -15.14
C THR A 115 -21.99 7.36 -14.19
N SER A 116 -21.73 7.91 -12.99
CA SER A 116 -20.85 7.29 -12.00
C SER A 116 -21.30 7.64 -10.59
N SER A 117 -21.01 6.72 -9.65
CA SER A 117 -21.14 6.92 -8.21
C SER A 117 -19.77 6.96 -7.51
N ALA A 118 -18.70 7.21 -8.26
CA ALA A 118 -17.36 7.32 -7.71
C ALA A 118 -17.27 8.52 -6.75
N ALA A 119 -16.59 8.31 -5.62
CA ALA A 119 -16.45 9.32 -4.57
C ALA A 119 -15.13 9.23 -3.81
N GLY A 120 -14.80 10.33 -3.14
CA GLY A 120 -13.63 10.47 -2.28
C GLY A 120 -12.35 10.78 -3.05
N ALA A 121 -11.26 10.79 -2.31
CA ALA A 121 -9.94 11.16 -2.82
C ALA A 121 -9.43 10.26 -3.95
N TYR A 122 -9.87 9.02 -3.96
CA TYR A 122 -9.44 7.97 -4.89
C TYR A 122 -10.56 7.51 -5.82
N GLN A 123 -11.67 8.24 -5.85
CA GLN A 123 -12.84 7.98 -6.69
C GLN A 123 -13.31 6.52 -6.61
N PHE A 124 -13.47 6.01 -5.37
CA PHE A 124 -13.98 4.65 -5.15
C PHE A 124 -15.40 4.49 -5.67
N LEU A 125 -15.65 3.40 -6.38
CA LEU A 125 -17.00 2.94 -6.63
C LEU A 125 -17.58 2.27 -5.35
N PRO A 126 -18.91 2.32 -5.11
CA PRO A 126 -19.52 1.74 -3.90
C PRO A 126 -19.17 0.26 -3.68
N ALA A 127 -19.19 -0.56 -4.73
CA ALA A 127 -18.86 -1.98 -4.63
C ALA A 127 -17.39 -2.21 -4.24
N THR A 128 -16.46 -1.46 -4.86
CA THR A 128 -15.03 -1.51 -4.53
C THR A 128 -14.80 -1.09 -3.07
N TRP A 129 -15.41 0.02 -2.65
CA TRP A 129 -15.32 0.48 -1.28
C TRP A 129 -15.84 -0.56 -0.28
N LYS A 130 -17.06 -1.08 -0.49
CA LYS A 130 -17.66 -2.10 0.39
C LYS A 130 -16.80 -3.34 0.53
N GLY A 131 -16.23 -3.82 -0.58
CA GLY A 131 -15.33 -4.98 -0.58
C GLY A 131 -14.08 -4.73 0.26
N VAL A 132 -13.36 -3.62 -0.01
CA VAL A 132 -12.13 -3.27 0.73
C VAL A 132 -12.44 -2.94 2.19
N ALA A 133 -13.51 -2.21 2.47
CA ALA A 133 -13.91 -1.87 3.83
C ALA A 133 -14.20 -3.13 4.67
N LYS A 134 -14.85 -4.14 4.09
CA LYS A 134 -15.07 -5.43 4.74
C LYS A 134 -13.75 -6.15 5.03
N GLU A 135 -12.85 -6.25 4.06
CA GLU A 135 -11.54 -6.92 4.20
C GLU A 135 -10.68 -6.26 5.29
N LEU A 136 -10.63 -4.93 5.30
CA LEU A 136 -9.82 -4.16 6.25
C LEU A 136 -10.54 -3.78 7.54
N LYS A 137 -11.83 -4.12 7.68
CA LYS A 137 -12.70 -3.76 8.81
C LYS A 137 -12.78 -2.23 9.02
N LEU A 138 -12.81 -1.46 7.92
CA LEU A 138 -12.98 -0.02 7.95
C LEU A 138 -14.41 0.34 8.36
N ARG A 139 -14.58 1.38 9.17
CA ARG A 139 -15.88 1.73 9.78
C ARG A 139 -16.46 3.04 9.27
N SER A 140 -15.69 3.85 8.56
CA SER A 140 -16.11 5.14 8.02
C SER A 140 -15.40 5.45 6.71
N PHE A 141 -15.83 6.47 6.01
CA PHE A 141 -15.21 6.96 4.78
C PHE A 141 -14.23 8.14 5.05
N GLU A 142 -13.73 8.23 6.29
CA GLU A 142 -12.78 9.28 6.70
C GLU A 142 -11.45 9.20 5.90
N PRO A 143 -10.69 10.32 5.79
CA PRO A 143 -9.48 10.39 4.97
C PRO A 143 -8.49 9.26 5.19
N GLU A 144 -8.20 8.93 6.46
CA GLU A 144 -7.25 7.87 6.82
C GLU A 144 -7.73 6.50 6.33
N GLN A 145 -9.04 6.23 6.40
CA GLN A 145 -9.59 4.96 5.95
C GLN A 145 -9.62 4.88 4.42
N GLN A 146 -9.87 6.00 3.73
CA GLN A 146 -9.73 6.06 2.28
C GLN A 146 -8.28 5.81 1.85
N ASP A 147 -7.29 6.37 2.55
CA ASP A 147 -5.85 6.13 2.30
C ASP A 147 -5.51 4.64 2.44
N GLN A 148 -5.97 4.00 3.52
CA GLN A 148 -5.74 2.58 3.76
C GLN A 148 -6.39 1.71 2.69
N ALA A 149 -7.59 2.03 2.27
CA ALA A 149 -8.29 1.34 1.20
C ALA A 149 -7.53 1.46 -0.14
N ALA A 150 -7.05 2.66 -0.48
CA ALA A 150 -6.27 2.86 -1.70
C ALA A 150 -4.95 2.06 -1.68
N LEU A 151 -4.21 2.07 -0.57
CA LEU A 151 -3.00 1.24 -0.42
C LEU A 151 -3.29 -0.26 -0.51
N HIS A 152 -4.44 -0.70 -0.03
CA HIS A 152 -4.88 -2.08 -0.19
C HIS A 152 -5.10 -2.45 -1.65
N LEU A 153 -5.74 -1.60 -2.44
CA LEU A 153 -5.90 -1.80 -3.87
C LEU A 153 -4.54 -1.82 -4.59
N VAL A 154 -3.63 -0.91 -4.23
CA VAL A 154 -2.25 -0.91 -4.76
C VAL A 154 -1.54 -2.23 -4.46
N LYS A 155 -1.68 -2.77 -3.25
CA LYS A 155 -1.15 -4.09 -2.88
C LYS A 155 -1.78 -5.21 -3.70
N ARG A 156 -3.11 -5.22 -3.85
CA ARG A 156 -3.84 -6.22 -4.65
C ARG A 156 -3.37 -6.24 -6.12
N ARG A 157 -3.02 -5.08 -6.68
CA ARG A 157 -2.42 -4.95 -8.02
C ARG A 157 -0.94 -5.34 -8.08
N GLY A 158 -0.33 -5.74 -6.96
CA GLY A 158 1.06 -6.14 -6.88
C GLY A 158 2.07 -4.98 -7.06
N ALA A 159 1.62 -3.72 -6.92
CA ALA A 159 2.47 -2.55 -7.13
C ALA A 159 3.14 -2.03 -5.84
N LEU A 160 2.60 -2.34 -4.65
CA LEU A 160 3.02 -1.69 -3.41
C LEU A 160 4.51 -1.88 -3.09
N SER A 161 5.02 -3.11 -3.21
CA SER A 161 6.44 -3.40 -2.93
C SER A 161 7.39 -2.78 -3.96
N GLU A 162 6.95 -2.58 -5.19
CA GLU A 162 7.73 -1.86 -6.21
C GLU A 162 7.79 -0.37 -5.89
N ILE A 163 6.65 0.23 -5.52
CA ILE A 163 6.57 1.63 -5.07
C ILE A 163 7.50 1.87 -3.87
N ASP A 164 7.47 1.00 -2.87
CA ASP A 164 8.29 1.14 -1.66
C ASP A 164 9.80 1.10 -1.97
N ARG A 165 10.23 0.36 -3.00
CA ARG A 165 11.66 0.20 -3.35
C ARG A 165 12.13 1.12 -4.47
N ARG A 166 11.31 1.39 -5.46
CA ARG A 166 11.71 2.03 -6.73
C ARG A 166 10.89 3.28 -7.06
N GLY A 167 9.87 3.60 -6.27
CA GLY A 167 8.94 4.68 -6.57
C GLY A 167 7.96 4.33 -7.70
N LEU A 168 7.33 5.35 -8.26
CA LEU A 168 6.30 5.20 -9.29
C LEU A 168 6.92 4.98 -10.68
N THR A 169 7.19 3.72 -11.00
CA THR A 169 7.72 3.28 -12.31
C THR A 169 6.61 3.12 -13.35
N PRO A 170 6.93 3.10 -14.66
CA PRO A 170 5.96 2.74 -15.70
C PRO A 170 5.30 1.38 -15.47
N ALA A 171 6.04 0.39 -14.93
CA ALA A 171 5.52 -0.91 -14.57
C ALA A 171 4.46 -0.83 -13.46
N ALA A 172 4.74 -0.04 -12.41
CA ALA A 172 3.77 0.20 -11.35
C ALA A 172 2.51 0.91 -11.88
N MET A 173 2.66 1.93 -12.74
CA MET A 173 1.55 2.63 -13.36
C MET A 173 0.66 1.69 -14.17
N ALA A 174 1.25 0.84 -15.01
CA ALA A 174 0.53 -0.13 -15.82
C ALA A 174 -0.27 -1.14 -14.97
N ARG A 175 0.27 -1.56 -13.82
CA ARG A 175 -0.47 -2.42 -12.86
C ARG A 175 -1.64 -1.69 -12.20
N LEU A 176 -1.53 -0.37 -12.02
CA LEU A 176 -2.57 0.46 -11.41
C LEU A 176 -3.65 0.90 -12.39
N ALA A 177 -3.38 0.92 -13.70
CA ALA A 177 -4.32 1.36 -14.74
C ALA A 177 -5.68 0.63 -14.72
N PRO A 178 -5.80 -0.68 -14.39
CA PRO A 178 -7.11 -1.33 -14.24
C PRO A 178 -7.88 -0.89 -13.00
N GLU A 179 -7.24 -0.24 -12.04
CA GLU A 179 -7.90 0.27 -10.82
C GLU A 179 -8.28 1.74 -10.98
N TRP A 180 -7.39 2.55 -11.55
CA TRP A 180 -7.58 3.97 -11.82
C TRP A 180 -7.40 4.25 -13.31
N SER A 181 -8.50 4.47 -14.01
CA SER A 181 -8.52 4.67 -15.48
C SER A 181 -7.73 5.89 -15.95
N SER A 182 -7.39 6.80 -15.06
CA SER A 182 -6.52 7.95 -15.28
C SER A 182 -5.04 7.60 -15.37
N PHE A 183 -4.65 6.36 -14.96
CA PHE A 183 -3.28 5.85 -15.09
C PHE A 183 -3.05 5.22 -16.46
N PRO A 184 -1.84 5.39 -17.04
CA PRO A 184 -1.50 4.80 -18.33
C PRO A 184 -1.16 3.30 -18.21
N THR A 185 -1.58 2.53 -19.22
CA THR A 185 -1.06 1.18 -19.47
C THR A 185 0.37 1.25 -20.00
N TRP A 186 1.01 0.13 -20.27
CA TRP A 186 2.35 0.07 -20.87
C TRP A 186 2.47 0.87 -22.17
N THR A 187 1.40 0.91 -22.97
CA THR A 187 1.36 1.63 -24.24
C THR A 187 1.02 3.10 -24.09
N GLY A 188 0.85 3.61 -22.86
CA GLY A 188 0.51 5.01 -22.60
C GLY A 188 -0.98 5.32 -22.75
N HIS A 189 -1.82 4.34 -23.06
CA HIS A 189 -3.26 4.51 -23.21
C HIS A 189 -4.03 4.14 -21.93
N SER A 190 -5.27 4.59 -21.82
CA SER A 190 -6.20 4.16 -20.78
C SER A 190 -6.59 2.70 -20.94
N ALA A 191 -6.77 1.97 -19.84
CA ALA A 191 -7.33 0.63 -19.84
C ALA A 191 -8.81 0.60 -20.31
N TYR A 192 -9.50 1.73 -20.31
CA TYR A 192 -10.95 1.85 -20.56
C TYR A 192 -11.32 2.89 -21.63
N GLY A 193 -10.35 3.35 -22.42
CA GLY A 193 -10.59 4.35 -23.46
C GLY A 193 -10.96 5.76 -22.95
N GLN A 194 -10.66 6.05 -21.69
CA GLN A 194 -10.90 7.36 -21.06
C GLN A 194 -9.66 8.26 -21.19
N PRO A 195 -9.76 9.57 -20.95
CA PRO A 195 -8.58 10.44 -20.85
C PRO A 195 -7.62 9.93 -19.78
N VAL A 196 -6.33 9.90 -20.10
CA VAL A 196 -5.28 9.35 -19.26
C VAL A 196 -4.15 10.37 -19.10
N LYS A 197 -3.48 10.34 -17.95
CA LYS A 197 -2.26 11.09 -17.69
C LYS A 197 -1.06 10.39 -18.35
N THR A 198 -0.04 11.14 -18.77
CA THR A 198 1.17 10.52 -19.32
C THR A 198 2.04 9.93 -18.21
N HIS A 199 2.86 8.93 -18.56
CA HIS A 199 3.86 8.37 -17.65
C HIS A 199 4.78 9.46 -17.06
N GLN A 200 5.24 10.36 -17.92
CA GLN A 200 6.13 11.45 -17.53
C GLN A 200 5.47 12.43 -16.57
N GLU A 201 4.21 12.81 -16.83
CA GLU A 201 3.44 13.72 -15.98
C GLU A 201 3.28 13.14 -14.57
N LEU A 202 2.85 11.87 -14.46
CA LEU A 202 2.66 11.21 -13.17
C LEU A 202 3.98 10.98 -12.43
N ALA A 203 5.05 10.57 -13.13
CA ALA A 203 6.37 10.38 -12.54
C ALA A 203 6.95 11.70 -12.02
N SER A 204 6.80 12.80 -12.75
CA SER A 204 7.24 14.13 -12.34
C SER A 204 6.46 14.62 -11.11
N PHE A 205 5.13 14.46 -11.10
CA PHE A 205 4.31 14.84 -9.95
C PHE A 205 4.70 14.02 -8.70
N TYR A 206 4.85 12.70 -8.85
CA TYR A 206 5.27 11.80 -7.78
C TYR A 206 6.63 12.22 -7.20
N SER A 207 7.64 12.42 -8.04
CA SER A 207 9.00 12.75 -7.61
C SER A 207 9.06 14.08 -6.87
N ASN A 208 8.40 15.12 -7.40
CA ASN A 208 8.31 16.43 -6.76
C ASN A 208 7.60 16.36 -5.40
N ASN A 209 6.53 15.57 -5.31
CA ASN A 209 5.80 15.38 -4.06
C ASN A 209 6.64 14.62 -3.03
N LEU A 210 7.32 13.55 -3.46
CA LEU A 210 8.19 12.75 -2.61
C LEU A 210 9.34 13.59 -2.03
N GLN A 211 9.98 14.42 -2.86
CA GLN A 211 11.05 15.32 -2.42
C GLN A 211 10.56 16.27 -1.32
N LYS A 212 9.41 16.92 -1.51
CA LYS A 212 8.82 17.82 -0.51
C LYS A 212 8.51 17.08 0.80
N LEU A 213 7.94 15.88 0.73
CA LEU A 213 7.61 15.08 1.91
C LEU A 213 8.85 14.64 2.70
N LYS A 214 9.96 14.32 2.01
CA LYS A 214 11.24 14.00 2.66
C LYS A 214 11.83 15.23 3.35
N GLN A 215 11.85 16.37 2.69
CA GLN A 215 12.31 17.64 3.30
C GLN A 215 11.51 18.01 4.54
N GLN A 216 10.19 17.85 4.53
CA GLN A 216 9.33 18.13 5.69
C GLN A 216 9.53 17.16 6.86
N ARG A 217 9.99 15.94 6.61
CA ARG A 217 10.29 14.97 7.67
C ARG A 217 11.62 15.26 8.34
N ASP A 218 12.58 15.78 7.59
CA ASP A 218 13.97 16.01 8.02
C ASP A 218 14.17 17.42 8.63
N ALA A 219 13.13 18.28 8.59
CA ALA A 219 13.07 19.63 9.19
C ALA A 219 12.43 19.60 10.57
#